data_506899e5635329a56731a06df29ce3d1
#
_entry.id   506899e5635329a56731a06df29ce3d1
#
_cell.length_a   1.000
_cell.length_b   1.000
_cell.length_c   1.000
_cell.angle_alpha   90.00
_cell.angle_beta   90.00
_cell.angle_gamma   90.00
#
_symmetry.space_group_name_H-M   'P 1'
#
loop_
_entity.id
_entity.type
_entity.pdbx_description
1 polymer ?
#
loop_
_entity_poly.entity_id
_entity_poly.type
_entity_poly.pdbx_seq_one_letter_code
_entity_poly.pdbx_strand_id
1 'polypeptide(L)'
;MPFSQHIEHLLEQGKNKEAVSSLLFILDLVKDRCQRGLADQDSFLECDYGFIGNNPVFIDVGQMVPDDSLKTSLNTLREVFKVSQKITAWLEESHPSLVKEFQKEANDLLSLLEEL
;
A
#
# COMPACT_ATOMS: atom_id res chain seq x y z
N MET A 1 -14.04 -1.60 5.39
CA MET A 1 -14.24 -0.63 4.28
C MET A 1 -13.14 -0.83 3.24
N PRO A 2 -13.48 -1.05 1.97
CA PRO A 2 -12.47 -1.13 0.91
C PRO A 2 -11.60 0.13 0.87
N PHE A 3 -10.35 -0.02 0.41
CA PHE A 3 -9.41 1.09 0.49
C PHE A 3 -9.87 2.33 -0.28
N SER A 4 -10.47 2.15 -1.45
CA SER A 4 -10.94 3.28 -2.28
C SER A 4 -12.04 4.07 -1.58
N GLN A 5 -12.99 3.40 -0.94
CA GLN A 5 -14.05 4.07 -0.19
C GLN A 5 -13.49 4.85 1.00
N HIS A 6 -12.49 4.29 1.70
CA HIS A 6 -11.86 4.96 2.82
C HIS A 6 -11.16 6.24 2.36
N ILE A 7 -10.39 6.17 1.27
CA ILE A 7 -9.70 7.34 0.72
C ILE A 7 -10.70 8.40 0.26
N GLU A 8 -11.73 8.00 -0.48
CA GLU A 8 -12.77 8.93 -0.96
C GLU A 8 -13.49 9.61 0.20
N HIS A 9 -13.76 8.86 1.27
CA HIS A 9 -14.39 9.42 2.46
C HIS A 9 -13.51 10.50 3.12
N LEU A 10 -12.20 10.25 3.22
CA LEU A 10 -11.27 11.23 3.76
C LEU A 10 -11.19 12.48 2.88
N LEU A 11 -11.20 12.31 1.56
CA LEU A 11 -11.15 13.43 0.62
C LEU A 11 -12.41 14.28 0.68
N GLU A 12 -13.59 13.67 0.85
CA GLU A 12 -14.85 14.38 1.03
C GLU A 12 -14.85 15.24 2.28
N GLN A 13 -14.11 14.85 3.29
CA GLN A 13 -13.94 15.59 4.53
C GLN A 13 -12.83 16.64 4.47
N GLY A 14 -12.16 16.79 3.33
CA GLY A 14 -11.05 17.71 3.16
C GLY A 14 -9.74 17.24 3.81
N LYS A 15 -9.64 15.95 4.15
CA LYS A 15 -8.49 15.37 4.86
C LYS A 15 -7.46 14.77 3.89
N ASN A 16 -6.91 15.59 3.01
CA ASN A 16 -6.02 15.14 1.94
C ASN A 16 -4.72 14.50 2.50
N LYS A 17 -4.14 15.10 3.54
CA LYS A 17 -2.92 14.56 4.15
C LYS A 17 -3.18 13.19 4.79
N GLU A 18 -4.31 13.02 5.44
CA GLU A 18 -4.69 11.75 6.05
C GLU A 18 -4.94 10.69 4.98
N ALA A 19 -5.50 11.08 3.82
CA ALA A 19 -5.68 10.16 2.70
C ALA A 19 -4.33 9.63 2.20
N VAL A 20 -3.34 10.50 2.01
CA VAL A 20 -1.99 10.10 1.61
C VAL A 20 -1.35 9.21 2.68
N SER A 21 -1.46 9.59 3.95
CA SER A 21 -0.94 8.76 5.06
C SER A 21 -1.57 7.37 5.08
N SER A 22 -2.87 7.26 4.81
CA SER A 22 -3.56 5.98 4.75
C SER A 22 -3.02 5.10 3.62
N LEU A 23 -2.71 5.67 2.47
CA LEU A 23 -2.09 4.93 1.36
C LEU A 23 -0.68 4.45 1.74
N LEU A 24 0.08 5.26 2.47
CA LEU A 24 1.39 4.84 2.95
C LEU A 24 1.30 3.71 3.97
N PHE A 25 0.26 3.67 4.78
CA PHE A 25 0.03 2.57 5.71
C PHE A 25 -0.21 1.25 4.98
N ILE A 26 -0.79 1.28 3.78
CA ILE A 26 -0.90 0.08 2.94
C ILE A 26 0.51 -0.41 2.56
N LEU A 27 1.43 0.48 2.21
CA LEU A 27 2.81 0.11 1.90
C LEU A 27 3.52 -0.50 3.11
N ASP A 28 3.29 0.04 4.31
CA ASP A 28 3.81 -0.54 5.55
C ASP A 28 3.25 -1.93 5.80
N LEU A 29 1.97 -2.16 5.50
CA LEU A 29 1.35 -3.46 5.61
C LEU A 29 1.99 -4.48 4.65
N VAL A 30 2.28 -4.07 3.42
CA VAL A 30 2.99 -4.91 2.44
C VAL A 30 4.39 -5.27 2.94
N LYS A 31 5.12 -4.29 3.48
CA LYS A 31 6.43 -4.50 4.07
C LYS A 31 6.37 -5.54 5.19
N ASP A 32 5.42 -5.40 6.10
CA ASP A 32 5.23 -6.33 7.21
C ASP A 32 4.93 -7.75 6.70
N ARG A 33 4.07 -7.88 5.70
CA ARG A 33 3.77 -9.14 5.04
C ARG A 33 5.04 -9.81 4.52
N CYS A 34 5.87 -9.07 3.80
CA CYS A 34 7.12 -9.60 3.25
C CYS A 34 8.08 -10.05 4.34
N GLN A 35 8.19 -9.28 5.42
CA GLN A 35 9.05 -9.62 6.55
C GLN A 35 8.58 -10.88 7.28
N ARG A 36 7.31 -11.21 7.17
CA ARG A 36 6.74 -12.46 7.68
C ARG A 36 6.86 -13.62 6.70
N GLY A 37 7.40 -13.38 5.51
CA GLY A 37 7.59 -14.40 4.49
C GLY A 37 6.30 -14.87 3.87
N LEU A 38 5.35 -13.96 3.63
CA LEU A 38 4.07 -14.26 3.01
C LEU A 38 3.96 -13.58 1.65
N ALA A 39 3.75 -14.35 0.60
CA ALA A 39 3.51 -13.86 -0.75
C ALA A 39 2.01 -13.75 -1.02
N ASP A 40 1.61 -12.69 -1.72
CA ASP A 40 0.25 -12.54 -2.23
C ASP A 40 0.27 -12.88 -3.71
N GLN A 41 -0.33 -14.02 -4.08
CA GLN A 41 -0.30 -14.52 -5.45
C GLN A 41 -1.19 -13.75 -6.41
N ASP A 42 -2.20 -13.07 -5.90
CA ASP A 42 -3.22 -12.43 -6.73
C ASP A 42 -3.58 -11.07 -6.12
N SER A 43 -2.72 -10.09 -6.39
CA SER A 43 -2.79 -8.78 -5.75
C SER A 43 -3.67 -7.81 -6.53
N PHE A 44 -4.89 -7.58 -6.05
CA PHE A 44 -5.79 -6.54 -6.53
C PHE A 44 -6.04 -5.53 -5.42
N LEU A 45 -5.73 -4.25 -5.65
CA LEU A 45 -5.89 -3.21 -4.63
C LEU A 45 -7.31 -3.17 -4.04
N GLU A 46 -8.31 -3.19 -4.91
CA GLU A 46 -9.72 -3.06 -4.50
C GLU A 46 -10.21 -4.23 -3.65
N CYS A 47 -9.67 -5.44 -3.93
CA CYS A 47 -10.14 -6.67 -3.30
C CYS A 47 -9.30 -7.08 -2.09
N ASP A 48 -8.02 -6.69 -2.06
CA ASP A 48 -7.07 -7.21 -1.08
C ASP A 48 -6.89 -6.32 0.13
N TYR A 49 -7.12 -5.02 -0.02
CA TYR A 49 -6.84 -4.05 1.04
C TYR A 49 -8.10 -3.30 1.45
N GLY A 50 -8.22 -3.06 2.75
CA GLY A 50 -9.29 -2.27 3.31
C GLY A 50 -8.84 -1.61 4.60
N PHE A 51 -9.78 -0.98 5.30
CA PHE A 51 -9.51 -0.27 6.54
C PHE A 51 -10.57 -0.61 7.58
N ILE A 52 -10.12 -0.79 8.82
CA ILE A 52 -10.96 -0.83 10.00
C ILE A 52 -10.59 0.42 10.81
N GLY A 53 -11.46 1.44 10.79
CA GLY A 53 -11.08 2.76 11.26
C GLY A 53 -9.96 3.32 10.38
N ASN A 54 -8.83 3.67 10.97
CA ASN A 54 -7.65 4.16 10.25
C ASN A 54 -6.58 3.08 10.07
N ASN A 55 -6.88 1.83 10.41
CA ASN A 55 -5.92 0.73 10.32
C ASN A 55 -6.08 -0.03 9.02
N PRO A 56 -5.00 -0.16 8.21
CA PRO A 56 -5.06 -0.96 7.00
C PRO A 56 -5.08 -2.45 7.35
N VAL A 57 -5.85 -3.22 6.60
CA VAL A 57 -5.97 -4.67 6.80
C VAL A 57 -6.02 -5.37 5.45
N PHE A 58 -5.62 -6.64 5.43
CA PHE A 58 -5.87 -7.52 4.29
C PHE A 58 -7.30 -8.04 4.38
N ILE A 59 -8.06 -7.90 3.30
CA ILE A 59 -9.44 -8.38 3.23
C ILE A 59 -9.47 -9.86 2.82
N ASP A 60 -8.69 -10.22 1.81
CA ASP A 60 -8.63 -11.58 1.30
C ASP A 60 -7.24 -12.16 1.57
N VAL A 61 -7.14 -13.04 2.57
CA VAL A 61 -5.90 -13.70 2.95
C VAL A 61 -5.75 -15.09 2.33
N GLY A 62 -6.76 -15.57 1.62
CA GLY A 62 -6.76 -16.89 1.00
C GLY A 62 -5.76 -17.07 -0.11
N GLN A 63 -5.24 -15.98 -0.66
CA GLN A 63 -4.23 -15.97 -1.72
C GLN A 63 -2.80 -15.88 -1.18
N MET A 64 -2.63 -15.79 0.13
CA MET A 64 -1.30 -15.70 0.72
C MET A 64 -0.68 -17.08 0.89
N VAL A 65 0.57 -17.20 0.45
CA VAL A 65 1.35 -18.43 0.55
C VAL A 65 2.71 -18.12 1.18
N PRO A 66 3.29 -19.09 1.93
CA PRO A 66 4.62 -18.90 2.50
C PRO A 66 5.68 -18.76 1.41
N ASP A 67 6.54 -17.75 1.55
CA ASP A 67 7.67 -17.51 0.66
C ASP A 67 8.76 -16.75 1.43
N ASP A 68 9.71 -17.49 1.99
CA ASP A 68 10.78 -16.89 2.78
C ASP A 68 11.74 -16.02 1.97
N SER A 69 11.76 -16.17 0.64
CA SER A 69 12.60 -15.31 -0.22
C SER A 69 12.20 -13.83 -0.14
N LEU A 70 10.95 -13.55 0.24
CA LEU A 70 10.46 -12.18 0.40
C LEU A 70 11.08 -11.45 1.58
N LYS A 71 11.66 -12.19 2.54
CA LYS A 71 12.27 -11.58 3.73
C LYS A 71 13.54 -10.79 3.42
N THR A 72 14.16 -10.97 2.25
CA THR A 72 15.34 -10.19 1.89
C THR A 72 14.94 -8.73 1.65
N SER A 73 15.84 -7.80 1.95
CA SER A 73 15.61 -6.37 1.76
C SER A 73 15.26 -6.04 0.32
N LEU A 74 15.93 -6.67 -0.65
CA LEU A 74 15.69 -6.42 -2.06
C LEU A 74 14.28 -6.87 -2.49
N ASN A 75 13.85 -8.06 -2.07
CA ASN A 75 12.54 -8.56 -2.45
C ASN A 75 11.41 -7.81 -1.74
N THR A 76 11.60 -7.41 -0.50
CA THR A 76 10.67 -6.53 0.22
C THR A 76 10.53 -5.19 -0.53
N LEU A 77 11.64 -4.58 -0.93
CA LEU A 77 11.65 -3.33 -1.67
C LEU A 77 10.87 -3.46 -2.99
N ARG A 78 11.08 -4.55 -3.73
CA ARG A 78 10.38 -4.82 -4.98
C ARG A 78 8.88 -4.92 -4.80
N GLU A 79 8.43 -5.64 -3.77
CA GLU A 79 7.01 -5.80 -3.51
C GLU A 79 6.34 -4.48 -3.09
N VAL A 80 6.99 -3.71 -2.22
CA VAL A 80 6.48 -2.40 -1.82
C VAL A 80 6.42 -1.46 -3.02
N PHE A 81 7.46 -1.44 -3.85
CA PHE A 81 7.47 -0.63 -5.08
C PHE A 81 6.34 -1.01 -6.03
N LYS A 82 6.11 -2.29 -6.23
CA LYS A 82 5.06 -2.82 -7.08
C LYS A 82 3.68 -2.33 -6.65
N VAL A 83 3.38 -2.40 -5.35
CA VAL A 83 2.11 -1.92 -4.81
C VAL A 83 2.02 -0.39 -4.91
N SER A 84 3.11 0.33 -4.67
CA SER A 84 3.12 1.79 -4.82
C SER A 84 2.79 2.22 -6.26
N GLN A 85 3.25 1.47 -7.26
CA GLN A 85 2.91 1.75 -8.65
C GLN A 85 1.43 1.50 -8.94
N LYS A 86 0.84 0.46 -8.36
CA LYS A 86 -0.60 0.19 -8.50
C LYS A 86 -1.43 1.31 -7.88
N ILE A 87 -1.03 1.78 -6.71
CA ILE A 87 -1.70 2.91 -6.05
C ILE A 87 -1.58 4.17 -6.91
N THR A 88 -0.39 4.44 -7.45
CA THR A 88 -0.17 5.60 -8.32
C THR A 88 -1.08 5.55 -9.55
N ALA A 89 -1.20 4.40 -10.20
CA ALA A 89 -2.08 4.24 -11.36
C ALA A 89 -3.54 4.50 -11.00
N TRP A 90 -3.98 4.00 -9.85
CA TRP A 90 -5.34 4.26 -9.36
C TRP A 90 -5.56 5.76 -9.09
N LEU A 91 -4.59 6.43 -8.46
CA LEU A 91 -4.67 7.86 -8.19
C LEU A 91 -4.72 8.68 -9.48
N GLU A 92 -3.93 8.31 -10.49
CA GLU A 92 -3.92 9.01 -11.78
C GLU A 92 -5.30 9.01 -12.42
N GLU A 93 -6.05 7.94 -12.28
CA GLU A 93 -7.40 7.82 -12.84
C GLU A 93 -8.45 8.49 -11.97
N SER A 94 -8.35 8.35 -10.66
CA SER A 94 -9.43 8.70 -9.73
C SER A 94 -9.21 10.00 -8.98
N HIS A 95 -7.96 10.30 -8.60
CA HIS A 95 -7.61 11.45 -7.75
C HIS A 95 -6.23 11.99 -8.13
N PRO A 96 -6.07 12.52 -9.37
CA PRO A 96 -4.74 12.91 -9.86
C PRO A 96 -4.06 14.00 -9.03
N SER A 97 -4.81 14.79 -8.27
CA SER A 97 -4.23 15.82 -7.41
C SER A 97 -3.36 15.26 -6.27
N LEU A 98 -3.53 13.99 -5.92
CA LEU A 98 -2.76 13.35 -4.84
C LEU A 98 -1.50 12.63 -5.34
N VAL A 99 -1.34 12.45 -6.64
CA VAL A 99 -0.25 11.64 -7.22
C VAL A 99 1.12 12.16 -6.77
N LYS A 100 1.34 13.46 -6.89
CA LYS A 100 2.64 14.06 -6.62
C LYS A 100 3.08 13.89 -5.16
N GLU A 101 2.17 14.17 -4.23
CA GLU A 101 2.44 14.04 -2.81
C GLU A 101 2.64 12.58 -2.43
N PHE A 102 1.79 11.68 -2.93
CA PHE A 102 1.92 10.26 -2.66
C PHE A 102 3.25 9.72 -3.18
N GLN A 103 3.63 10.04 -4.42
CA GLN A 103 4.90 9.57 -5.01
C GLN A 103 6.10 10.05 -4.20
N LYS A 104 6.09 11.30 -3.74
CA LYS A 104 7.18 11.84 -2.93
C LYS A 104 7.33 11.05 -1.62
N GLU A 105 6.23 10.86 -0.91
CA GLU A 105 6.23 10.13 0.37
C GLU A 105 6.58 8.65 0.17
N ALA A 106 6.08 8.03 -0.89
CA ALA A 106 6.40 6.64 -1.20
C ALA A 106 7.88 6.48 -1.54
N ASN A 107 8.46 7.40 -2.29
CA ASN A 107 9.89 7.38 -2.61
C ASN A 107 10.75 7.52 -1.35
N ASP A 108 10.34 8.36 -0.41
CA ASP A 108 11.02 8.50 0.87
C ASP A 108 11.00 7.19 1.66
N LEU A 109 9.85 6.50 1.69
CA LEU A 109 9.73 5.21 2.33
C LEU A 109 10.61 4.15 1.66
N LEU A 110 10.61 4.10 0.33
CA LEU A 110 11.44 3.16 -0.45
C LEU A 110 12.94 3.41 -0.20
N SER A 111 13.35 4.66 -0.09
CA SER A 111 14.73 5.01 0.22
C SER A 111 15.14 4.50 1.60
N LEU A 112 14.27 4.59 2.58
CA LEU A 112 14.51 4.03 3.91
C LEU A 112 14.67 2.50 3.87
N LEU A 113 13.88 1.82 3.03
CA LEU A 113 14.00 0.37 2.87
C LEU A 113 15.32 -0.04 2.21
N GLU A 114 15.86 0.79 1.31
CA GLU A 114 17.16 0.54 0.68
C GLU A 114 18.32 0.58 1.68
N GLU A 115 18.17 1.35 2.76
CA GLU A 115 19.20 1.50 3.80
C GLU A 115 19.25 0.31 4.76
N LEU A 116 18.28 -0.57 4.71
CA LEU A 116 18.26 -1.79 5.53
C LEU A 116 19.10 -2.90 4.86
#